data_9c37d96f338f40571ea7bd8bda13f67f
#
_entry.id   9c37d96f338f40571ea7bd8bda13f67f
#
_cell.length_a   1.000
_cell.length_b   1.000
_cell.length_c   1.000
_cell.angle_alpha   90.00
_cell.angle_beta   90.00
_cell.angle_gamma   90.00
#
_symmetry.space_group_name_H-M   'P 1'
#
loop_
_entity.id
_entity.type
_entity.pdbx_description
1 polymer ?
#
loop_
_entity_poly.entity_id
_entity_poly.type
_entity_poly.pdbx_seq_one_letter_code
_entity_poly.pdbx_strand_id
1 'polypeptide(L)'
;MKISRNIALAVVAFTLMACGSSSDADNSVVTSMTESGAETTTTAEIVSTEAPAPDVPANSALPVLGECPTSVFPDLTAVTGAGEEYAMPEVLVECTDAELVVTSNGMPSYAYEPLTPNGLEEQAWVWRVALKPTVAATTTSIADVLGTLGFTTTGLPIYGPTEGPVPTDQAFGDPVYNGILDTCGGHTGYNADYHNHALYSDVYCNLTSSYIVGYALDGFPIYNSVGCLNVDCTETAQFISGYDMTGDPTSYSWNAYTYNSTGKTNVLDECNGRIGPDGTYRYHATDAFPYIIGCFAGTSTTQTGNAAADMPPMRG
;
A
#
# COMPACT_ATOMS: atom_id res chain seq x y z
N MET A 1 -36.95 -23.22 -46.54
CA MET A 1 -35.74 -23.92 -47.01
C MET A 1 -34.83 -24.06 -45.78
N LYS A 2 -34.85 -25.22 -45.15
CA LYS A 2 -34.06 -25.51 -43.93
C LYS A 2 -32.68 -26.01 -44.33
N ILE A 3 -31.61 -25.41 -43.88
CA ILE A 3 -30.26 -25.93 -44.01
C ILE A 3 -29.78 -26.28 -42.61
N SER A 4 -29.70 -27.59 -42.38
CA SER A 4 -29.09 -28.20 -41.21
C SER A 4 -27.60 -28.25 -41.39
N ARG A 5 -26.79 -27.79 -40.45
CA ARG A 5 -25.33 -28.01 -40.43
C ARG A 5 -24.98 -28.76 -39.17
N ASN A 6 -24.59 -30.00 -39.35
CA ASN A 6 -24.00 -30.88 -38.34
C ASN A 6 -22.60 -30.35 -37.97
N ILE A 7 -22.36 -30.17 -36.68
CA ILE A 7 -21.03 -29.90 -36.11
C ILE A 7 -20.56 -31.23 -35.49
N ALA A 8 -19.49 -31.77 -36.02
CA ALA A 8 -18.82 -32.96 -35.48
C ALA A 8 -17.96 -32.58 -34.27
N LEU A 9 -18.20 -33.28 -33.17
CA LEU A 9 -17.44 -33.18 -31.95
C LEU A 9 -16.19 -34.04 -32.04
N ALA A 10 -14.99 -33.45 -32.05
CA ALA A 10 -13.72 -34.17 -31.98
C ALA A 10 -13.32 -34.31 -30.48
N VAL A 11 -13.35 -35.54 -30.00
CA VAL A 11 -12.81 -35.92 -28.69
C VAL A 11 -11.33 -36.20 -28.84
N VAL A 12 -10.48 -35.41 -28.19
CA VAL A 12 -9.04 -35.67 -28.05
C VAL A 12 -8.81 -36.32 -26.70
N ALA A 13 -8.44 -37.59 -26.73
CA ALA A 13 -8.02 -38.31 -25.52
C ALA A 13 -6.54 -38.01 -25.24
N PHE A 14 -6.23 -37.44 -24.08
CA PHE A 14 -4.87 -37.35 -23.57
C PHE A 14 -4.57 -38.56 -22.68
N THR A 15 -3.61 -39.36 -23.12
CA THR A 15 -3.03 -40.45 -22.35
C THR A 15 -2.02 -39.92 -21.33
N LEU A 16 -2.26 -40.14 -20.05
CA LEU A 16 -1.30 -39.92 -18.98
C LEU A 16 -0.23 -41.04 -19.01
N MET A 17 1.02 -40.62 -19.20
CA MET A 17 2.18 -41.48 -18.98
C MET A 17 2.76 -41.12 -17.60
N ALA A 18 2.65 -42.04 -16.66
CA ALA A 18 3.32 -41.98 -15.36
C ALA A 18 4.72 -42.51 -15.51
N CYS A 19 5.74 -41.72 -15.21
CA CYS A 19 7.10 -42.20 -14.94
C CYS A 19 7.39 -42.00 -13.45
N GLY A 20 7.49 -43.11 -12.74
CA GLY A 20 8.02 -43.16 -11.39
C GLY A 20 9.56 -43.13 -11.42
N SER A 21 10.13 -42.40 -10.46
CA SER A 21 11.53 -42.56 -10.09
C SER A 21 11.61 -42.57 -8.59
N SER A 22 11.90 -43.73 -8.04
CA SER A 22 12.36 -43.99 -6.69
C SER A 22 13.82 -43.55 -6.55
N SER A 23 14.16 -42.81 -5.50
CA SER A 23 15.52 -42.66 -5.04
C SER A 23 15.59 -43.15 -3.62
N ASP A 24 16.21 -44.30 -3.43
CA ASP A 24 16.56 -44.88 -2.15
C ASP A 24 17.63 -44.04 -1.48
N ALA A 25 17.39 -43.70 -0.22
CA ALA A 25 18.41 -43.16 0.68
C ALA A 25 19.09 -44.32 1.40
N ASP A 26 20.33 -44.56 1.08
CA ASP A 26 21.20 -45.57 1.67
C ASP A 26 21.70 -45.09 3.04
N ASN A 27 21.30 -45.78 4.06
CA ASN A 27 21.70 -45.55 5.45
C ASN A 27 22.75 -46.60 5.84
N SER A 28 24.02 -46.33 5.57
CA SER A 28 25.12 -47.19 6.03
C SER A 28 25.63 -46.76 7.41
N VAL A 29 25.26 -47.54 8.38
CA VAL A 29 25.85 -47.53 9.72
C VAL A 29 27.23 -48.17 9.66
N VAL A 30 28.29 -47.43 9.93
CA VAL A 30 29.64 -48.01 10.20
C VAL A 30 29.91 -47.86 11.71
N THR A 31 29.93 -48.99 12.38
CA THR A 31 30.42 -49.14 13.74
C THR A 31 31.92 -49.41 13.71
N SER A 32 32.76 -48.61 14.34
CA SER A 32 34.09 -49.06 14.80
C SER A 32 34.59 -48.27 16.02
N MET A 33 35.10 -49.02 16.88
CA MET A 33 35.60 -48.97 18.22
C MET A 33 36.53 -47.81 18.60
N THR A 34 36.28 -47.34 19.81
CA THR A 34 37.16 -46.86 20.89
C THR A 34 38.62 -46.52 20.60
N GLU A 35 38.99 -45.26 20.91
CA GLU A 35 40.17 -45.00 21.73
C GLU A 35 40.00 -43.73 22.60
N SER A 36 40.50 -43.79 23.79
CA SER A 36 40.45 -42.82 24.90
C SER A 36 41.34 -41.61 24.63
N GLY A 37 40.88 -40.43 24.96
CA GLY A 37 41.76 -39.26 25.05
C GLY A 37 41.07 -37.91 25.11
N ALA A 38 41.08 -37.31 26.31
CA ALA A 38 40.98 -35.90 26.63
C ALA A 38 39.75 -35.10 26.10
N GLU A 39 38.83 -34.83 27.00
CA GLU A 39 37.77 -33.81 26.82
C GLU A 39 38.39 -32.42 26.66
N THR A 40 38.30 -31.89 25.46
CA THR A 40 38.40 -30.43 25.21
C THR A 40 36.99 -29.91 24.95
N THR A 41 36.41 -29.31 25.96
CA THR A 41 35.13 -28.65 25.86
C THR A 41 35.28 -27.41 24.95
N THR A 42 35.02 -27.54 23.67
CA THR A 42 34.92 -26.42 22.77
C THR A 42 33.51 -25.86 22.92
N THR A 43 33.37 -24.79 23.67
CA THR A 43 32.15 -23.97 23.70
C THR A 43 32.00 -23.36 22.33
N ALA A 44 31.07 -23.86 21.52
CA ALA A 44 30.66 -23.20 20.29
C ALA A 44 29.87 -21.93 20.69
N GLU A 45 30.51 -20.79 20.57
CA GLU A 45 29.82 -19.50 20.57
C GLU A 45 28.83 -19.52 19.41
N ILE A 46 27.55 -19.55 19.72
CA ILE A 46 26.49 -19.27 18.76
C ILE A 46 26.59 -17.77 18.50
N VAL A 47 27.30 -17.37 17.45
CA VAL A 47 27.22 -16.01 16.90
C VAL A 47 25.80 -15.88 16.33
N SER A 48 24.92 -15.29 17.12
CA SER A 48 23.63 -14.80 16.63
C SER A 48 23.93 -13.72 15.60
N THR A 49 23.85 -14.06 14.31
CA THR A 49 23.79 -13.07 13.26
C THR A 49 22.40 -12.41 13.35
N GLU A 50 22.32 -11.37 14.17
CA GLU A 50 21.21 -10.43 14.15
C GLU A 50 21.06 -9.91 12.73
N ALA A 51 19.85 -10.04 12.14
CA ALA A 51 19.57 -9.48 10.84
C ALA A 51 19.89 -7.97 10.89
N PRO A 52 20.52 -7.39 9.85
CA PRO A 52 20.82 -5.97 9.84
C PRO A 52 19.54 -5.20 10.11
N ALA A 53 19.58 -4.25 11.06
CA ALA A 53 18.49 -3.33 11.30
C ALA A 53 18.12 -2.64 9.97
N PRO A 54 16.82 -2.45 9.65
CA PRO A 54 16.43 -1.75 8.44
C PRO A 54 17.11 -0.38 8.39
N ASP A 55 17.67 -0.03 7.24
CA ASP A 55 18.32 1.25 7.04
C ASP A 55 17.36 2.39 7.42
N VAL A 56 17.73 3.18 8.41
CA VAL A 56 16.96 4.36 8.82
C VAL A 56 17.06 5.39 7.69
N PRO A 57 15.93 5.87 7.12
CA PRO A 57 15.96 6.87 6.07
C PRO A 57 16.75 8.11 6.46
N ALA A 58 17.42 8.73 5.50
CA ALA A 58 18.27 9.91 5.73
C ALA A 58 17.50 11.10 6.36
N ASN A 59 16.19 11.17 6.17
CA ASN A 59 15.29 12.17 6.76
C ASN A 59 14.23 11.48 7.65
N SER A 60 14.68 10.79 8.69
CA SER A 60 13.81 10.07 9.64
C SER A 60 13.25 10.96 10.75
N ALA A 61 13.68 12.22 10.86
CA ALA A 61 13.15 13.14 11.82
C ALA A 61 11.64 13.31 11.65
N LEU A 62 10.90 13.28 12.76
CA LEU A 62 9.47 13.50 12.74
C LEU A 62 9.19 14.94 12.27
N PRO A 63 8.22 15.16 11.36
CA PRO A 63 7.88 16.49 10.89
C PRO A 63 7.33 17.33 12.05
N VAL A 64 7.75 18.58 12.12
CA VAL A 64 7.23 19.53 13.10
C VAL A 64 5.86 20.00 12.64
N LEU A 65 4.86 19.79 13.50
CA LEU A 65 3.49 20.14 13.18
C LEU A 65 3.36 21.65 12.93
N GLY A 66 2.87 22.00 11.74
CA GLY A 66 2.71 23.39 11.30
C GLY A 66 3.89 23.98 10.56
N GLU A 67 4.97 23.24 10.38
CA GLU A 67 6.02 23.58 9.43
C GLU A 67 5.69 23.00 8.06
N CYS A 68 6.17 23.66 7.00
CA CYS A 68 5.96 23.22 5.63
C CYS A 68 6.82 21.97 5.34
N PRO A 69 6.24 20.81 5.03
CA PRO A 69 6.97 19.54 4.96
C PRO A 69 7.62 19.31 3.59
N THR A 70 8.18 20.33 2.96
CA THR A 70 8.76 20.23 1.60
C THR A 70 9.85 19.17 1.49
N SER A 71 10.58 18.90 2.57
CA SER A 71 11.69 17.95 2.60
C SER A 71 11.27 16.47 2.46
N VAL A 72 9.98 16.15 2.63
CA VAL A 72 9.49 14.76 2.48
C VAL A 72 9.07 14.45 1.04
N PHE A 73 8.94 15.47 0.19
CA PHE A 73 8.61 15.30 -1.22
C PHE A 73 9.90 15.07 -2.01
N PRO A 74 9.98 13.97 -2.80
CA PRO A 74 11.20 13.65 -3.54
C PRO A 74 11.39 14.59 -4.74
N ASP A 75 12.65 14.68 -5.19
CA ASP A 75 12.98 15.30 -6.47
C ASP A 75 12.59 14.36 -7.62
N LEU A 76 11.63 14.75 -8.44
CA LEU A 76 11.13 13.98 -9.57
C LEU A 76 11.83 14.30 -10.90
N THR A 77 12.85 15.18 -10.91
CA THR A 77 13.49 15.62 -12.16
C THR A 77 14.33 14.55 -12.85
N ALA A 78 14.71 13.50 -12.14
CA ALA A 78 15.60 12.43 -12.63
C ALA A 78 14.92 11.04 -12.67
N VAL A 79 13.60 10.96 -12.51
CA VAL A 79 12.88 9.69 -12.56
C VAL A 79 12.63 9.22 -14.00
N THR A 80 12.27 7.96 -14.18
CA THR A 80 11.97 7.39 -15.50
C THR A 80 10.58 7.77 -16.01
N GLY A 81 9.66 8.12 -15.10
CA GLY A 81 8.27 8.38 -15.44
C GLY A 81 7.50 7.17 -15.95
N ALA A 82 6.29 7.40 -16.42
CA ALA A 82 5.37 6.36 -16.89
C ALA A 82 5.80 5.66 -18.20
N GLY A 83 6.68 6.27 -18.98
CA GLY A 83 7.15 5.80 -20.29
C GLY A 83 7.38 6.97 -21.25
N GLU A 84 8.06 6.72 -22.38
CA GLU A 84 8.46 7.76 -23.34
C GLU A 84 7.26 8.51 -23.98
N GLU A 85 6.10 7.84 -24.05
CA GLU A 85 4.86 8.40 -24.60
C GLU A 85 4.08 9.27 -23.63
N TYR A 86 4.44 9.28 -22.35
CA TYR A 86 3.73 9.99 -21.30
C TYR A 86 4.49 11.22 -20.82
N ALA A 87 3.75 12.19 -20.26
CA ALA A 87 4.36 13.32 -19.60
C ALA A 87 5.14 12.89 -18.34
N MET A 88 6.17 13.64 -18.01
CA MET A 88 6.91 13.45 -16.77
C MET A 88 6.06 13.84 -15.56
N PRO A 89 6.25 13.18 -14.40
CA PRO A 89 5.54 13.55 -13.18
C PRO A 89 5.93 14.96 -12.74
N GLU A 90 4.92 15.76 -12.39
CA GLU A 90 5.11 17.13 -11.90
C GLU A 90 4.40 17.29 -10.55
N VAL A 91 5.13 17.73 -9.54
CA VAL A 91 4.60 18.03 -8.21
C VAL A 91 5.14 19.38 -7.74
N LEU A 92 4.22 20.29 -7.40
CA LEU A 92 4.53 21.57 -6.77
C LEU A 92 3.99 21.57 -5.35
N VAL A 93 4.85 21.89 -4.39
CA VAL A 93 4.50 21.94 -2.95
C VAL A 93 4.65 23.36 -2.46
N GLU A 94 3.56 23.91 -1.95
CA GLU A 94 3.50 25.25 -1.38
C GLU A 94 2.80 25.18 -0.01
N CYS A 95 3.09 26.14 0.86
CA CYS A 95 2.39 26.26 2.13
C CYS A 95 1.88 27.69 2.33
N THR A 96 0.70 27.77 2.88
CA THR A 96 0.19 29.00 3.53
C THR A 96 0.47 28.92 5.03
N ASP A 97 0.02 29.90 5.81
CA ASP A 97 0.13 29.87 7.27
C ASP A 97 -0.67 28.71 7.91
N ALA A 98 -1.63 28.13 7.18
CA ALA A 98 -2.57 27.13 7.69
C ALA A 98 -2.59 25.82 6.91
N GLU A 99 -2.20 25.83 5.64
CA GLU A 99 -2.41 24.70 4.72
C GLU A 99 -1.14 24.29 3.99
N LEU A 100 -0.95 23.01 3.83
CA LEU A 100 -0.13 22.41 2.77
C LEU A 100 -0.96 22.36 1.49
N VAL A 101 -0.41 22.88 0.40
CA VAL A 101 -1.02 22.88 -0.93
C VAL A 101 -0.12 22.10 -1.87
N VAL A 102 -0.65 21.03 -2.45
CA VAL A 102 0.09 20.20 -3.40
C VAL A 102 -0.65 20.19 -4.73
N THR A 103 0.06 20.60 -5.78
CA THR A 103 -0.43 20.53 -7.17
C THR A 103 0.33 19.41 -7.89
N SER A 104 -0.37 18.59 -8.66
CA SER A 104 0.23 17.49 -9.40
C SER A 104 -0.48 17.23 -10.72
N ASN A 105 0.28 16.76 -11.73
CA ASN A 105 -0.29 16.24 -12.96
C ASN A 105 -0.71 14.75 -12.85
N GLY A 106 -0.55 14.11 -11.69
CA GLY A 106 -1.00 12.75 -11.43
C GLY A 106 -0.27 11.67 -12.25
N MET A 107 0.89 11.97 -12.79
CA MET A 107 1.69 11.00 -13.53
C MET A 107 2.61 10.20 -12.60
N PRO A 108 2.67 8.86 -12.72
CA PRO A 108 3.56 8.05 -11.90
C PRO A 108 5.05 8.32 -12.21
N SER A 109 5.88 8.24 -11.19
CA SER A 109 7.35 8.42 -11.29
C SER A 109 8.09 7.18 -11.81
N TYR A 110 7.37 6.11 -12.07
CA TYR A 110 7.82 4.78 -12.49
C TYR A 110 7.06 4.29 -13.72
N ALA A 111 7.56 3.24 -14.37
CA ALA A 111 6.96 2.69 -15.58
C ALA A 111 5.50 2.27 -15.33
N TYR A 112 4.60 2.75 -16.17
CA TYR A 112 3.18 2.42 -16.11
C TYR A 112 2.89 1.04 -16.68
N GLU A 113 2.10 0.25 -15.95
CA GLU A 113 1.61 -1.06 -16.39
C GLU A 113 0.09 -0.99 -16.65
N PRO A 114 -0.37 -1.17 -17.90
CA PRO A 114 -1.80 -1.05 -18.24
C PRO A 114 -2.57 -2.31 -17.83
N LEU A 115 -3.00 -2.39 -16.59
CA LEU A 115 -3.76 -3.52 -16.04
C LEU A 115 -5.28 -3.38 -16.21
N THR A 116 -5.77 -2.17 -16.40
CA THR A 116 -7.17 -1.89 -16.67
C THR A 116 -7.37 -1.51 -18.15
N PRO A 117 -8.60 -1.55 -18.69
CA PRO A 117 -8.86 -1.08 -20.05
C PRO A 117 -8.76 0.44 -20.21
N ASN A 118 -8.55 1.18 -19.12
CA ASN A 118 -8.47 2.64 -19.13
C ASN A 118 -7.06 3.10 -19.54
N GLY A 119 -6.98 4.21 -20.25
CA GLY A 119 -5.70 4.85 -20.56
C GLY A 119 -5.10 5.57 -19.35
N LEU A 120 -3.90 6.13 -19.53
CA LEU A 120 -3.26 7.03 -18.57
C LEU A 120 -3.17 8.42 -19.21
N GLU A 121 -3.69 9.43 -18.52
CA GLU A 121 -3.65 10.84 -18.97
C GLU A 121 -3.27 11.76 -17.82
N GLU A 122 -2.67 12.90 -18.15
CA GLU A 122 -2.38 13.94 -17.17
C GLU A 122 -3.66 14.48 -16.54
N GLN A 123 -3.57 14.77 -15.26
CA GLN A 123 -4.62 15.35 -14.44
C GLN A 123 -4.24 16.76 -13.98
N ALA A 124 -5.14 17.44 -13.29
CA ALA A 124 -4.88 18.75 -12.68
C ALA A 124 -5.28 18.72 -11.20
N TRP A 125 -4.58 17.90 -10.43
CA TRP A 125 -4.84 17.75 -9.00
C TRP A 125 -4.39 18.97 -8.21
N VAL A 126 -5.22 19.38 -7.25
CA VAL A 126 -4.86 20.39 -6.24
C VAL A 126 -5.42 19.92 -4.90
N TRP A 127 -4.56 19.48 -4.02
CA TRP A 127 -4.92 19.10 -2.66
C TRP A 127 -4.55 20.20 -1.69
N ARG A 128 -5.44 20.44 -0.72
CA ARG A 128 -5.26 21.39 0.37
C ARG A 128 -5.57 20.71 1.67
N VAL A 129 -4.59 20.61 2.56
CA VAL A 129 -4.76 19.96 3.85
C VAL A 129 -4.17 20.83 4.96
N ALA A 130 -4.70 20.72 6.16
CA ALA A 130 -4.24 21.50 7.29
C ALA A 130 -2.80 21.16 7.67
N LEU A 131 -1.94 22.16 7.88
CA LEU A 131 -0.60 21.99 8.46
C LEU A 131 -0.64 21.55 9.93
N LYS A 132 -1.75 21.83 10.63
CA LYS A 132 -1.99 21.47 12.04
C LYS A 132 -3.30 20.69 12.16
N PRO A 133 -3.38 19.46 11.64
CA PRO A 133 -4.58 18.66 11.79
C PRO A 133 -4.84 18.34 13.26
N THR A 134 -6.10 18.17 13.61
CA THR A 134 -6.54 17.78 14.94
C THR A 134 -7.43 16.55 14.87
N VAL A 135 -7.26 15.63 15.81
CA VAL A 135 -8.12 14.45 15.92
C VAL A 135 -9.54 14.90 16.25
N ALA A 136 -10.51 14.46 15.49
CA ALA A 136 -11.92 14.74 15.69
C ALA A 136 -12.47 13.94 16.90
N ALA A 137 -13.58 14.40 17.46
CA ALA A 137 -14.23 13.70 18.56
C ALA A 137 -14.77 12.31 18.14
N THR A 138 -15.09 12.15 16.86
CA THR A 138 -15.51 10.90 16.22
C THR A 138 -14.85 10.78 14.87
N THR A 139 -14.46 9.57 14.52
CA THR A 139 -13.90 9.26 13.21
C THR A 139 -14.99 9.33 12.11
N THR A 140 -14.57 9.56 10.86
CA THR A 140 -15.47 9.55 9.70
C THR A 140 -15.21 8.30 8.87
N SER A 141 -16.23 7.48 8.69
CA SER A 141 -16.16 6.28 7.83
C SER A 141 -15.88 6.63 6.37
N ILE A 142 -15.07 5.80 5.72
CA ILE A 142 -14.78 5.86 4.29
C ILE A 142 -15.41 4.70 3.51
N ALA A 143 -16.20 3.84 4.16
CA ALA A 143 -16.71 2.60 3.56
C ALA A 143 -17.52 2.81 2.28
N ASP A 144 -18.21 3.95 2.17
CA ASP A 144 -19.02 4.31 0.99
C ASP A 144 -18.35 5.39 0.13
N VAL A 145 -17.09 5.71 0.39
CA VAL A 145 -16.34 6.72 -0.37
C VAL A 145 -15.56 6.04 -1.48
N LEU A 146 -15.88 6.39 -2.73
CA LEU A 146 -15.05 6.12 -3.90
C LEU A 146 -14.31 7.40 -4.27
N GLY A 147 -13.02 7.28 -4.58
CA GLY A 147 -12.18 8.41 -4.96
C GLY A 147 -11.14 8.77 -3.89
N THR A 148 -10.61 9.97 -4.01
CA THR A 148 -9.41 10.38 -3.27
C THR A 148 -9.65 10.52 -1.76
N LEU A 149 -8.83 9.85 -0.98
CA LEU A 149 -8.74 9.93 0.47
C LEU A 149 -7.45 10.62 0.94
N GLY A 150 -6.47 10.72 0.06
CA GLY A 150 -5.16 11.29 0.32
C GLY A 150 -4.34 11.39 -0.95
N PHE A 151 -3.09 11.74 -0.80
CA PHE A 151 -2.13 11.82 -1.91
C PHE A 151 -0.74 11.38 -1.46
N THR A 152 0.02 10.80 -2.38
CA THR A 152 1.40 10.39 -2.13
C THR A 152 2.36 11.58 -2.18
N THR A 153 3.55 11.43 -1.63
CA THR A 153 4.62 12.43 -1.79
C THR A 153 5.12 12.55 -3.24
N THR A 154 4.79 11.58 -4.09
CA THR A 154 5.07 11.61 -5.54
C THR A 154 3.92 12.21 -6.37
N GLY A 155 2.84 12.70 -5.71
CA GLY A 155 1.76 13.41 -6.37
C GLY A 155 0.68 12.51 -6.97
N LEU A 156 0.51 11.30 -6.50
CA LEU A 156 -0.56 10.41 -6.94
C LEU A 156 -1.72 10.41 -5.94
N PRO A 157 -2.98 10.36 -6.37
CA PRO A 157 -4.11 10.21 -5.46
C PRO A 157 -4.10 8.83 -4.79
N ILE A 158 -4.52 8.81 -3.53
CA ILE A 158 -4.74 7.60 -2.73
C ILE A 158 -6.24 7.38 -2.63
N TYR A 159 -6.70 6.21 -3.06
CA TYR A 159 -8.07 5.75 -2.93
C TYR A 159 -8.23 4.79 -1.76
N GLY A 160 -9.47 4.40 -1.45
CA GLY A 160 -9.79 3.47 -0.38
C GLY A 160 -9.54 1.99 -0.75
N PRO A 161 -9.79 1.08 0.20
CA PRO A 161 -9.58 -0.35 -0.01
C PRO A 161 -10.74 -1.02 -0.77
N THR A 162 -11.51 -0.25 -1.51
CA THR A 162 -12.64 -0.72 -2.32
C THR A 162 -12.53 -0.19 -3.73
N GLU A 163 -12.79 -1.07 -4.70
CA GLU A 163 -12.89 -0.70 -6.11
C GLU A 163 -14.28 -0.17 -6.44
N GLY A 164 -14.43 0.46 -7.61
CA GLY A 164 -15.70 0.92 -8.13
C GLY A 164 -16.70 -0.20 -8.47
N PRO A 165 -17.87 0.14 -9.05
CA PRO A 165 -18.94 -0.83 -9.35
C PRO A 165 -18.69 -1.69 -10.59
N VAL A 166 -17.48 -1.69 -11.14
CA VAL A 166 -17.14 -2.42 -12.38
C VAL A 166 -15.84 -3.21 -12.18
N PRO A 167 -15.79 -4.51 -12.48
CA PRO A 167 -16.91 -5.35 -12.96
C PRO A 167 -18.00 -5.59 -11.88
N THR A 168 -19.22 -5.84 -12.29
CA THR A 168 -20.38 -5.89 -11.37
C THR A 168 -20.27 -7.00 -10.31
N ASP A 169 -19.64 -8.11 -10.64
CA ASP A 169 -19.40 -9.25 -9.74
C ASP A 169 -18.31 -8.99 -8.71
N GLN A 170 -17.48 -7.97 -8.94
CA GLN A 170 -16.43 -7.51 -8.02
C GLN A 170 -16.69 -6.08 -7.49
N ALA A 171 -17.91 -5.58 -7.68
CA ALA A 171 -18.28 -4.23 -7.27
C ALA A 171 -18.03 -4.00 -5.77
N PHE A 172 -17.28 -2.94 -5.45
CA PHE A 172 -16.83 -2.60 -4.10
C PHE A 172 -15.96 -3.67 -3.44
N GLY A 173 -15.39 -4.57 -4.25
CA GLY A 173 -14.42 -5.56 -3.82
C GLY A 173 -13.05 -4.97 -3.49
N ASP A 174 -12.23 -5.79 -2.87
CA ASP A 174 -10.86 -5.44 -2.51
C ASP A 174 -9.94 -5.52 -3.76
N PRO A 175 -9.39 -4.40 -4.24
CA PRO A 175 -8.59 -4.38 -5.45
C PRO A 175 -7.25 -5.13 -5.31
N VAL A 176 -6.69 -5.19 -4.10
CA VAL A 176 -5.48 -5.99 -3.81
C VAL A 176 -5.80 -7.47 -3.92
N TYR A 177 -6.88 -7.91 -3.29
CA TYR A 177 -7.31 -9.31 -3.32
C TYR A 177 -7.73 -9.75 -4.73
N ASN A 178 -8.40 -8.87 -5.46
CA ASN A 178 -8.82 -9.13 -6.85
C ASN A 178 -7.67 -9.07 -7.86
N GLY A 179 -6.46 -8.67 -7.43
CA GLY A 179 -5.25 -8.72 -8.26
C GLY A 179 -5.28 -7.75 -9.45
N ILE A 180 -5.91 -6.59 -9.30
CA ILE A 180 -6.07 -5.59 -10.37
C ILE A 180 -5.11 -4.39 -10.22
N LEU A 181 -4.16 -4.46 -9.29
CA LEU A 181 -3.16 -3.43 -9.05
C LEU A 181 -1.80 -3.84 -9.62
N ASP A 182 -1.03 -2.85 -10.05
CA ASP A 182 0.34 -3.04 -10.48
C ASP A 182 1.31 -3.28 -9.31
N THR A 183 2.60 -3.39 -9.62
CA THR A 183 3.66 -3.62 -8.63
C THR A 183 3.83 -2.49 -7.62
N CYS A 184 3.27 -1.32 -7.87
CA CYS A 184 3.27 -0.16 -6.98
C CYS A 184 1.94 0.08 -6.26
N GLY A 185 0.98 -0.84 -6.41
CA GLY A 185 -0.28 -0.80 -5.68
C GLY A 185 -1.32 0.14 -6.26
N GLY A 186 -1.22 0.44 -7.56
CA GLY A 186 -2.14 1.33 -8.26
C GLY A 186 -2.61 0.81 -9.61
N HIS A 187 -3.50 1.54 -10.21
CA HIS A 187 -3.99 1.35 -11.57
C HIS A 187 -4.68 2.62 -12.09
N THR A 188 -5.12 2.60 -13.37
CA THR A 188 -5.87 3.70 -13.97
C THR A 188 -7.38 3.52 -13.81
N GLY A 189 -8.04 4.58 -13.35
CA GLY A 189 -9.48 4.70 -13.22
C GLY A 189 -10.20 5.10 -14.51
N TYR A 190 -11.51 5.28 -14.40
CA TYR A 190 -12.40 5.62 -15.52
C TYR A 190 -12.04 6.94 -16.20
N ASN A 191 -11.50 7.90 -15.44
CA ASN A 191 -11.11 9.23 -15.96
C ASN A 191 -9.65 9.26 -16.46
N ALA A 192 -9.05 8.09 -16.73
CA ALA A 192 -7.66 7.96 -17.12
C ALA A 192 -6.67 8.46 -16.03
N ASP A 193 -7.12 8.60 -14.81
CA ASP A 193 -6.33 8.97 -13.64
C ASP A 193 -5.65 7.72 -13.02
N TYR A 194 -4.36 7.79 -12.80
CA TYR A 194 -3.67 6.78 -12.00
C TYR A 194 -3.86 7.07 -10.52
N HIS A 195 -4.16 6.03 -9.73
CA HIS A 195 -4.32 6.14 -8.28
C HIS A 195 -3.87 4.87 -7.55
N ASN A 196 -3.51 5.02 -6.28
CA ASN A 196 -3.05 3.93 -5.43
C ASN A 196 -4.14 3.47 -4.46
N HIS A 197 -4.35 2.15 -4.36
CA HIS A 197 -5.14 1.49 -3.31
C HIS A 197 -4.27 0.89 -2.22
N ALA A 198 -3.00 0.63 -2.52
CA ALA A 198 -1.97 0.20 -1.59
C ALA A 198 -0.68 1.00 -1.83
N LEU A 199 0.17 1.12 -0.82
CA LEU A 199 1.49 1.75 -0.93
C LEU A 199 2.53 0.77 -0.41
N TYR A 200 3.16 0.05 -1.32
CA TYR A 200 4.20 -0.89 -0.94
C TYR A 200 5.49 -0.15 -0.55
N SER A 201 6.22 -0.71 0.43
CA SER A 201 7.44 -0.09 0.99
C SER A 201 8.64 -0.15 0.03
N ASP A 202 8.42 -0.15 -1.28
CA ASP A 202 9.45 -0.18 -2.29
C ASP A 202 9.94 1.24 -2.60
N VAL A 203 11.25 1.43 -2.55
CA VAL A 203 11.91 2.69 -2.93
C VAL A 203 11.60 3.07 -4.38
N TYR A 204 11.45 2.07 -5.26
CA TYR A 204 11.10 2.28 -6.66
C TYR A 204 9.75 2.99 -6.82
N CYS A 205 8.75 2.60 -6.02
CA CYS A 205 7.40 3.18 -6.09
C CYS A 205 7.27 4.52 -5.36
N ASN A 206 7.95 4.68 -4.24
CA ASN A 206 7.70 5.81 -3.34
C ASN A 206 8.81 6.87 -3.36
N LEU A 207 10.01 6.56 -3.83
CA LEU A 207 11.17 7.46 -3.93
C LEU A 207 11.49 8.24 -2.65
N THR A 208 10.98 7.80 -1.50
CA THR A 208 11.06 8.59 -0.28
C THR A 208 12.37 8.39 0.47
N SER A 209 12.96 9.48 0.93
CA SER A 209 14.05 9.50 1.92
C SER A 209 13.52 9.61 3.36
N SER A 210 12.23 9.52 3.56
CA SER A 210 11.50 9.65 4.82
C SER A 210 10.59 8.44 5.02
N TYR A 211 10.11 8.22 6.25
CA TYR A 211 9.04 7.26 6.49
C TYR A 211 7.67 7.75 5.98
N ILE A 212 7.52 9.05 5.69
CA ILE A 212 6.28 9.62 5.17
C ILE A 212 6.18 9.33 3.68
N VAL A 213 5.09 8.68 3.28
CA VAL A 213 4.78 8.30 1.89
C VAL A 213 3.61 9.11 1.32
N GLY A 214 2.91 9.88 2.15
CA GLY A 214 1.75 10.69 1.72
C GLY A 214 1.09 11.47 2.84
N TYR A 215 -0.03 12.10 2.50
CA TYR A 215 -0.91 12.83 3.41
C TYR A 215 -2.36 12.47 3.13
N ALA A 216 -3.13 12.24 4.19
CA ALA A 216 -4.58 12.06 4.10
C ALA A 216 -5.30 13.41 3.95
N LEU A 217 -6.53 13.41 3.43
CA LEU A 217 -7.30 14.64 3.24
C LEU A 217 -7.72 15.31 4.56
N ASP A 218 -7.56 14.64 5.70
CA ASP A 218 -7.72 15.25 7.02
C ASP A 218 -6.42 15.90 7.56
N GLY A 219 -5.36 15.91 6.76
CA GLY A 219 -4.08 16.57 7.02
C GLY A 219 -3.05 15.73 7.76
N PHE A 220 -3.41 14.56 8.27
CA PHE A 220 -2.45 13.71 8.94
C PHE A 220 -1.51 13.01 7.95
N PRO A 221 -0.21 12.90 8.30
CA PRO A 221 0.75 12.20 7.46
C PRO A 221 0.48 10.69 7.40
N ILE A 222 0.78 10.10 6.26
CA ILE A 222 0.77 8.66 6.03
C ILE A 222 2.22 8.19 6.00
N TYR A 223 2.55 7.29 6.92
CA TYR A 223 3.86 6.63 6.99
C TYR A 223 3.82 5.31 6.24
N ASN A 224 4.97 4.78 5.86
CA ASN A 224 5.06 3.37 5.50
C ASN A 224 4.78 2.49 6.73
N SER A 225 4.90 1.16 6.62
CA SER A 225 4.65 0.25 7.72
C SER A 225 5.61 0.39 8.91
N VAL A 226 6.77 1.05 8.72
CA VAL A 226 7.75 1.31 9.77
C VAL A 226 7.52 2.68 10.39
N GLY A 227 7.64 2.79 11.70
CA GLY A 227 7.50 4.06 12.41
C GLY A 227 8.37 4.14 13.66
N CYS A 228 8.66 5.38 14.07
CA CYS A 228 9.46 5.66 15.24
C CYS A 228 8.72 5.31 16.54
N LEU A 229 9.44 4.71 17.50
CA LEU A 229 8.95 4.45 18.85
C LEU A 229 9.32 5.56 19.82
N ASN A 230 10.32 6.39 19.49
CA ASN A 230 10.75 7.56 20.26
C ASN A 230 10.85 8.80 19.38
N VAL A 231 10.92 9.99 19.99
CA VAL A 231 10.86 11.28 19.30
C VAL A 231 12.06 11.50 18.36
N ASP A 232 13.24 11.04 18.75
CA ASP A 232 14.49 11.15 17.98
C ASP A 232 14.63 10.03 16.93
N CYS A 233 13.63 9.13 16.84
CA CYS A 233 13.57 8.02 15.89
C CYS A 233 14.80 7.09 15.91
N THR A 234 15.42 6.92 17.06
CA THR A 234 16.51 5.96 17.26
C THR A 234 16.00 4.52 17.44
N GLU A 235 14.72 4.36 17.77
CA GLU A 235 14.03 3.08 17.86
C GLU A 235 12.82 3.07 16.92
N THR A 236 12.67 2.01 16.15
CA THR A 236 11.58 1.83 15.19
C THR A 236 10.89 0.49 15.36
N ALA A 237 9.67 0.39 14.86
CA ALA A 237 8.95 -0.88 14.75
C ALA A 237 8.15 -0.91 13.45
N GLN A 238 7.89 -2.12 12.98
CA GLN A 238 6.90 -2.36 11.96
C GLN A 238 5.51 -2.42 12.61
N PHE A 239 4.57 -1.65 12.06
CA PHE A 239 3.17 -1.63 12.46
C PHE A 239 2.33 -2.45 11.49
N ILE A 240 1.28 -3.09 12.01
CA ILE A 240 0.40 -3.97 11.26
C ILE A 240 -1.04 -3.53 11.40
N SER A 241 -1.85 -3.83 10.39
CA SER A 241 -3.30 -3.64 10.44
C SER A 241 -3.92 -4.50 11.54
N GLY A 242 -4.97 -3.96 12.18
CA GLY A 242 -5.81 -4.69 13.13
C GLY A 242 -6.89 -5.54 12.48
N TYR A 243 -7.09 -5.47 11.17
CA TYR A 243 -8.16 -6.20 10.50
C TYR A 243 -7.78 -7.65 10.19
N ASP A 244 -8.73 -8.55 10.41
CA ASP A 244 -8.65 -9.96 10.02
C ASP A 244 -9.68 -10.23 8.92
N MET A 245 -9.31 -11.01 7.91
CA MET A 245 -10.24 -11.47 6.89
C MET A 245 -11.19 -12.51 7.49
N THR A 246 -12.49 -12.23 7.46
CA THR A 246 -13.55 -13.08 8.04
C THR A 246 -14.61 -13.49 7.03
N GLY A 247 -14.52 -12.97 5.79
CA GLY A 247 -15.47 -13.23 4.72
C GLY A 247 -14.81 -13.26 3.35
N ASP A 248 -15.61 -13.16 2.29
CA ASP A 248 -15.16 -13.11 0.90
C ASP A 248 -14.97 -11.65 0.46
N PRO A 249 -13.73 -11.20 0.19
CA PRO A 249 -13.45 -9.82 -0.18
C PRO A 249 -13.59 -9.53 -1.68
N THR A 250 -13.98 -10.50 -2.48
CA THR A 250 -14.15 -10.30 -3.94
C THR A 250 -15.23 -9.28 -4.29
N SER A 251 -16.23 -9.11 -3.40
CA SER A 251 -17.26 -8.09 -3.53
C SER A 251 -17.58 -7.47 -2.17
N TYR A 252 -17.75 -6.15 -2.14
CA TYR A 252 -17.98 -5.33 -0.94
C TYR A 252 -17.04 -5.67 0.21
N SER A 253 -15.78 -5.33 0.05
CA SER A 253 -14.67 -5.72 0.93
C SER A 253 -14.89 -5.39 2.41
N TRP A 254 -15.56 -4.29 2.76
CA TRP A 254 -15.83 -3.93 4.16
C TRP A 254 -16.64 -4.97 4.95
N ASN A 255 -17.41 -5.84 4.29
CA ASN A 255 -18.09 -6.96 4.94
C ASN A 255 -17.16 -8.18 5.15
N ALA A 256 -16.03 -8.21 4.49
CA ALA A 256 -15.10 -9.34 4.51
C ALA A 256 -14.04 -9.22 5.59
N TYR A 257 -13.89 -8.07 6.22
CA TYR A 257 -12.85 -7.81 7.20
C TYR A 257 -13.45 -7.33 8.53
N THR A 258 -12.87 -7.79 9.62
CA THR A 258 -13.28 -7.42 10.99
C THR A 258 -12.07 -6.94 11.77
N TYR A 259 -12.19 -5.77 12.40
CA TYR A 259 -11.14 -5.26 13.26
C TYR A 259 -10.99 -6.11 14.54
N ASN A 260 -9.75 -6.55 14.81
CA ASN A 260 -9.38 -7.32 15.98
C ASN A 260 -7.93 -7.05 16.37
N SER A 261 -7.69 -6.35 17.46
CA SER A 261 -6.36 -6.07 17.99
C SER A 261 -5.88 -7.09 19.02
N THR A 262 -6.73 -8.06 19.40
CA THR A 262 -6.45 -9.00 20.52
C THR A 262 -5.24 -9.88 20.23
N GLY A 263 -4.25 -9.84 21.14
CA GLY A 263 -3.04 -10.66 21.04
C GLY A 263 -2.02 -10.22 19.99
N LYS A 264 -2.26 -9.08 19.32
CA LYS A 264 -1.33 -8.50 18.35
C LYS A 264 -0.45 -7.44 19.02
N THR A 265 0.79 -7.29 18.55
CA THR A 265 1.72 -6.23 18.95
C THR A 265 1.90 -5.24 17.80
N ASN A 266 2.17 -3.98 18.11
CA ASN A 266 2.34 -2.90 17.12
C ASN A 266 1.16 -2.81 16.14
N VAL A 267 -0.05 -3.08 16.64
CA VAL A 267 -1.28 -3.02 15.86
C VAL A 267 -1.78 -1.58 15.78
N LEU A 268 -2.20 -1.17 14.61
CA LEU A 268 -2.84 0.10 14.34
C LEU A 268 -4.31 0.08 14.80
N ASP A 269 -4.90 1.26 14.97
CA ASP A 269 -6.32 1.39 15.28
C ASP A 269 -7.24 1.08 14.06
N GLU A 270 -8.55 1.25 14.23
CA GLU A 270 -9.54 0.98 13.17
C GLU A 270 -9.37 1.89 11.94
N CYS A 271 -8.74 3.05 12.09
CA CYS A 271 -8.44 3.94 10.98
C CYS A 271 -7.10 3.61 10.28
N ASN A 272 -6.42 2.55 10.71
CA ASN A 272 -5.07 2.17 10.27
C ASN A 272 -4.01 3.20 10.68
N GLY A 273 -4.17 3.77 11.86
CA GLY A 273 -3.30 4.81 12.40
C GLY A 273 -2.96 4.62 13.87
N ARG A 274 -2.23 5.58 14.41
CA ARG A 274 -1.83 5.62 15.82
C ARG A 274 -1.38 7.02 16.23
N ILE A 275 -1.32 7.27 17.53
CA ILE A 275 -0.58 8.40 18.09
C ILE A 275 0.92 8.05 18.07
N GLY A 276 1.74 8.89 17.47
CA GLY A 276 3.18 8.75 17.47
C GLY A 276 3.84 9.21 18.77
N PRO A 277 5.18 9.04 18.91
CA PRO A 277 5.91 9.40 20.14
C PRO A 277 5.94 10.91 20.39
N ASP A 278 5.68 11.75 19.39
CA ASP A 278 5.54 13.20 19.45
C ASP A 278 4.12 13.67 19.83
N GLY A 279 3.20 12.73 20.10
CA GLY A 279 1.80 13.03 20.39
C GLY A 279 0.93 13.32 19.17
N THR A 280 1.48 13.27 17.96
CA THR A 280 0.75 13.51 16.71
C THR A 280 0.17 12.21 16.17
N TYR A 281 -1.10 12.25 15.71
CA TYR A 281 -1.71 11.13 15.01
C TYR A 281 -1.11 10.98 13.60
N ARG A 282 -0.99 9.74 13.13
CA ARG A 282 -0.51 9.37 11.80
C ARG A 282 -1.10 8.06 11.34
N TYR A 283 -1.31 7.93 10.04
CA TYR A 283 -1.64 6.67 9.39
C TYR A 283 -0.38 5.89 9.04
N HIS A 284 -0.52 4.60 8.79
CA HIS A 284 0.53 3.76 8.24
C HIS A 284 0.02 2.94 7.07
N ALA A 285 0.75 2.95 5.95
CA ALA A 285 0.53 2.00 4.88
C ALA A 285 0.99 0.60 5.32
N THR A 286 0.15 -0.40 5.13
CA THR A 286 0.38 -1.80 5.55
C THR A 286 0.04 -2.77 4.42
N ASP A 287 0.53 -4.00 4.51
CA ASP A 287 0.28 -5.04 3.50
C ASP A 287 -1.11 -5.71 3.64
N ALA A 288 -1.90 -5.30 4.64
CA ALA A 288 -3.21 -5.86 4.92
C ALA A 288 -4.29 -4.78 4.92
N PHE A 289 -5.53 -5.19 4.60
CA PHE A 289 -6.70 -4.33 4.65
C PHE A 289 -6.74 -3.48 5.95
N PRO A 290 -7.04 -2.19 5.92
CA PRO A 290 -7.48 -1.37 4.77
C PRO A 290 -6.31 -0.75 3.96
N TYR A 291 -5.14 -1.29 4.01
CA TYR A 291 -3.91 -0.96 3.32
C TYR A 291 -3.33 0.41 3.67
N ILE A 292 -4.09 1.49 3.63
CA ILE A 292 -3.61 2.85 3.88
C ILE A 292 -4.47 3.55 4.94
N ILE A 293 -5.74 3.80 4.64
CA ILE A 293 -6.67 4.55 5.49
C ILE A 293 -7.93 3.72 5.70
N GLY A 294 -8.33 3.50 6.95
CA GLY A 294 -9.58 2.80 7.30
C GLY A 294 -10.74 3.73 7.63
N CYS A 295 -10.44 4.93 8.11
CA CYS A 295 -11.38 6.02 8.37
C CYS A 295 -10.59 7.32 8.56
N PHE A 296 -11.23 8.48 8.46
CA PHE A 296 -10.58 9.72 8.84
C PHE A 296 -10.62 9.92 10.35
N ALA A 297 -9.45 10.14 10.94
CA ALA A 297 -9.29 10.46 12.36
C ALA A 297 -9.50 11.96 12.63
N GLY A 298 -9.32 12.80 11.64
CA GLY A 298 -9.56 14.24 11.65
C GLY A 298 -10.74 14.66 10.79
N THR A 299 -10.86 15.95 10.56
CA THR A 299 -11.84 16.50 9.63
C THR A 299 -11.22 16.59 8.25
N SER A 300 -11.72 15.80 7.32
CA SER A 300 -11.24 15.81 5.92
C SER A 300 -11.66 17.08 5.19
N THR A 301 -10.79 17.56 4.31
CA THR A 301 -11.09 18.63 3.36
C THR A 301 -11.61 18.05 2.05
N THR A 302 -12.38 18.85 1.32
CA THR A 302 -12.76 18.50 -0.04
C THR A 302 -11.59 18.75 -0.98
N GLN A 303 -11.33 17.80 -1.87
CA GLN A 303 -10.37 18.00 -2.96
C GLN A 303 -10.92 18.93 -4.03
N THR A 304 -10.04 19.59 -4.76
CA THR A 304 -10.33 20.28 -6.01
C THR A 304 -9.47 19.70 -7.14
N GLY A 305 -10.04 19.49 -8.31
CA GLY A 305 -9.39 18.88 -9.48
C GLY A 305 -10.38 18.08 -10.31
N ASN A 306 -9.91 17.38 -11.34
CA ASN A 306 -10.76 16.69 -12.32
C ASN A 306 -11.68 15.62 -11.70
N ALA A 307 -11.29 15.00 -10.60
CA ALA A 307 -12.07 13.92 -9.97
C ALA A 307 -13.28 14.40 -9.14
N ALA A 308 -13.43 15.70 -8.89
CA ALA A 308 -14.61 16.20 -8.14
C ALA A 308 -15.91 16.17 -8.97
N ALA A 309 -15.82 15.99 -10.29
CA ALA A 309 -16.95 16.20 -11.20
C ALA A 309 -17.77 14.96 -11.54
N ASP A 310 -17.22 13.73 -11.39
CA ASP A 310 -17.82 12.52 -11.97
C ASP A 310 -17.86 11.30 -11.05
N MET A 311 -18.00 11.49 -9.75
CA MET A 311 -18.24 10.34 -8.86
C MET A 311 -19.64 9.78 -9.15
N PRO A 312 -19.78 8.46 -9.42
CA PRO A 312 -21.10 7.85 -9.49
C PRO A 312 -21.83 8.05 -8.15
N PRO A 313 -23.15 8.24 -8.14
CA PRO A 313 -23.90 8.49 -6.90
C PRO A 313 -23.69 7.33 -5.92
N MET A 314 -23.32 7.69 -4.70
CA MET A 314 -23.20 6.75 -3.61
C MET A 314 -24.50 5.97 -3.44
N ARG A 315 -24.41 4.67 -3.16
CA ARG A 315 -25.58 3.87 -2.80
C ARG A 315 -26.15 4.41 -1.49
N GLY A 316 -27.36 4.94 -1.54
CA GLY A 316 -28.21 5.21 -0.36
C GLY A 316 -28.88 3.94 0.13
#